data_97f73f0b866eb814ee428a6443a6e2b2
#
_entry.id   97f73f0b866eb814ee428a6443a6e2b2
#
_cell.length_a   1.000
_cell.length_b   1.000
_cell.length_c   1.000
_cell.angle_alpha   90.00
_cell.angle_beta   90.00
_cell.angle_gamma   90.00
#
_symmetry.space_group_name_H-M   'P 1'
#
loop_
_entity.id
_entity.type
_entity.pdbx_description
1 polymer ?
#
loop_
_entity_poly.entity_id
_entity_poly.type
_entity_poly.pdbx_seq_one_letter_code
_entity_poly.pdbx_strand_id
1 'polypeptide(L)'
;GIWNNQMRAPWSSNYTVNINTEMNYWMAESCNLGDCHTALFELIDRTVEKGKITAQKLYGLEGWVSHHNIDIWGNSDPVGKYAQDGSPCQYALWPMSSAWLCRHMWEHYCYTLDGDFLKDRAYPVIREAVRFYLGYLTEYDGYLVTCPSTSPENCFLDRKGEKHSVTFASTMDISILKELFATYLQICKILKVDVLEKETEFALKKLPPFKIGHDGQLQEWYRDYRETDIHHRHVSHLYGLYPGNVIKETDQELKKACEISLNRRGSQGTGWCMVWKASLWARLKNGEKAFELLKNQVNLTHTTELDMSGGGIYPNLFCAHPPFQIDGNFGFAAAISEMLLQSQNNDIELLPAIPEQWKRGQIKGIKARGGYTVDFSWKNGKVYYIKISALKEGNVIVRYNGQISRFFFKEDRKSVV
;
A
#
# COMPACT_ATOMS: atom_id res chain seq x y z
N GLY A 1 -9.69 -10.23 -10.51
CA GLY A 1 -11.12 -9.97 -10.32
C GLY A 1 -11.99 -10.71 -11.32
N ILE A 2 -13.31 -10.60 -11.17
CA ILE A 2 -14.29 -11.25 -12.05
C ILE A 2 -14.32 -10.64 -13.47
N TRP A 3 -13.81 -9.45 -13.63
CA TRP A 3 -13.81 -8.75 -14.91
C TRP A 3 -12.55 -9.08 -15.70
N ASN A 4 -12.72 -9.80 -16.80
CA ASN A 4 -11.65 -10.21 -17.70
C ASN A 4 -12.20 -10.41 -19.13
N ASN A 5 -11.29 -10.50 -20.10
CA ASN A 5 -11.61 -10.59 -21.52
C ASN A 5 -11.33 -11.98 -22.15
N GLN A 6 -11.11 -13.00 -21.32
CA GLN A 6 -10.76 -14.34 -21.77
C GLN A 6 -11.76 -15.37 -21.24
N MET A 7 -12.02 -16.43 -22.03
CA MET A 7 -12.91 -17.54 -21.61
C MET A 7 -12.34 -18.29 -20.39
N ARG A 8 -11.04 -18.48 -20.35
CA ARG A 8 -10.34 -18.96 -19.16
C ARG A 8 -9.71 -17.73 -18.48
N ALA A 9 -10.33 -17.31 -17.40
CA ALA A 9 -9.90 -16.12 -16.70
C ALA A 9 -8.47 -16.26 -16.17
N PRO A 10 -7.58 -15.32 -16.43
CA PRO A 10 -6.29 -15.23 -15.76
C PRO A 10 -6.47 -15.22 -14.24
N TRP A 11 -5.56 -15.90 -13.53
CA TRP A 11 -5.58 -16.01 -12.06
C TRP A 11 -6.95 -16.45 -11.49
N SER A 12 -7.69 -17.27 -12.25
CA SER A 12 -8.99 -17.84 -11.87
C SER A 12 -10.04 -16.81 -11.45
N SER A 13 -9.95 -15.56 -11.95
CA SER A 13 -10.81 -14.43 -11.56
C SER A 13 -10.73 -14.04 -10.08
N ASN A 14 -9.75 -14.52 -9.33
CA ASN A 14 -9.56 -14.13 -7.94
C ASN A 14 -9.20 -12.66 -7.79
N TYR A 15 -9.49 -12.10 -6.61
CA TYR A 15 -8.98 -10.81 -6.18
C TYR A 15 -7.66 -11.06 -5.44
N THR A 16 -6.54 -10.78 -6.10
CA THR A 16 -5.21 -10.87 -5.49
C THR A 16 -5.02 -9.68 -4.56
N VAL A 17 -4.80 -9.98 -3.27
CA VAL A 17 -4.78 -8.99 -2.18
C VAL A 17 -3.40 -8.88 -1.52
N ASN A 18 -2.35 -9.07 -2.31
CA ASN A 18 -0.98 -8.77 -1.91
C ASN A 18 -0.41 -7.53 -2.60
N ILE A 19 -1.20 -6.88 -3.46
CA ILE A 19 -0.94 -5.62 -4.15
C ILE A 19 -2.09 -5.20 -5.08
N ASN A 20 -2.62 -6.12 -5.92
CA ASN A 20 -3.40 -5.78 -7.11
C ASN A 20 -4.75 -5.15 -6.75
N THR A 21 -5.50 -5.78 -5.84
CA THR A 21 -6.80 -5.26 -5.39
C THR A 21 -6.64 -3.93 -4.68
N GLU A 22 -5.65 -3.81 -3.81
CA GLU A 22 -5.36 -2.60 -3.06
C GLU A 22 -4.99 -1.43 -3.99
N MET A 23 -4.17 -1.70 -5.00
CA MET A 23 -3.75 -0.69 -6.00
C MET A 23 -4.95 -0.13 -6.77
N ASN A 24 -5.98 -0.92 -7.03
CA ASN A 24 -7.20 -0.46 -7.70
C ASN A 24 -7.88 0.70 -6.96
N TYR A 25 -7.67 0.81 -5.65
CA TYR A 25 -8.31 1.81 -4.80
C TYR A 25 -7.37 2.89 -4.28
N TRP A 26 -6.07 2.84 -4.58
CA TRP A 26 -5.13 3.86 -4.10
C TRP A 26 -5.48 5.27 -4.52
N MET A 27 -6.04 5.44 -5.71
CA MET A 27 -6.47 6.74 -6.22
C MET A 27 -7.85 7.19 -5.72
N ALA A 28 -8.67 6.28 -5.16
CA ALA A 28 -10.08 6.55 -4.89
C ALA A 28 -10.27 7.81 -4.04
N GLU A 29 -9.59 7.90 -2.92
CA GLU A 29 -9.70 9.05 -2.03
C GLU A 29 -9.03 10.30 -2.62
N SER A 30 -7.77 10.20 -3.03
CA SER A 30 -6.99 11.35 -3.52
C SER A 30 -7.58 11.98 -4.78
N CYS A 31 -8.16 11.18 -5.67
CA CYS A 31 -8.80 11.66 -6.89
C CYS A 31 -10.29 12.06 -6.70
N ASN A 32 -10.77 12.18 -5.47
CA ASN A 32 -12.16 12.55 -5.15
C ASN A 32 -13.21 11.56 -5.69
N LEU A 33 -12.90 10.28 -5.61
CA LEU A 33 -13.74 9.15 -6.02
C LEU A 33 -14.04 8.23 -4.83
N GLY A 34 -14.12 8.77 -3.62
CA GLY A 34 -14.30 8.01 -2.37
C GLY A 34 -15.55 7.14 -2.38
N ASP A 35 -16.61 7.52 -3.08
CA ASP A 35 -17.83 6.72 -3.24
C ASP A 35 -17.54 5.37 -3.92
N CYS A 36 -16.55 5.30 -4.83
CA CYS A 36 -16.15 4.08 -5.49
C CYS A 36 -15.47 3.08 -4.51
N HIS A 37 -14.94 3.56 -3.39
CA HIS A 37 -14.31 2.72 -2.36
C HIS A 37 -15.31 1.82 -1.64
N THR A 38 -16.59 2.16 -1.63
CA THR A 38 -17.66 1.39 -0.98
C THR A 38 -17.71 -0.06 -1.47
N ALA A 39 -17.45 -0.30 -2.74
CA ALA A 39 -17.42 -1.66 -3.30
C ALA A 39 -16.34 -2.55 -2.64
N LEU A 40 -15.17 -1.99 -2.31
CA LEU A 40 -14.15 -2.70 -1.56
C LEU A 40 -14.58 -2.95 -0.10
N PHE A 41 -15.21 -1.98 0.54
CA PHE A 41 -15.70 -2.16 1.91
C PHE A 41 -16.74 -3.27 2.03
N GLU A 42 -17.64 -3.39 1.05
CA GLU A 42 -18.59 -4.50 0.98
C GLU A 42 -17.92 -5.86 0.77
N LEU A 43 -16.84 -5.91 -0.01
CA LEU A 43 -16.04 -7.12 -0.17
C LEU A 43 -15.31 -7.48 1.14
N ILE A 44 -14.77 -6.48 1.84
CA ILE A 44 -14.12 -6.67 3.14
C ILE A 44 -15.12 -7.24 4.16
N ASP A 45 -16.32 -6.69 4.25
CA ASP A 45 -17.35 -7.16 5.19
C ASP A 45 -17.67 -8.65 4.97
N ARG A 46 -17.84 -9.08 3.70
CA ARG A 46 -18.03 -10.49 3.37
C ARG A 46 -16.81 -11.35 3.73
N THR A 47 -15.61 -10.81 3.52
CA THR A 47 -14.35 -11.51 3.81
C THR A 47 -14.13 -11.67 5.32
N VAL A 48 -14.54 -10.69 6.13
CA VAL A 48 -14.45 -10.75 7.59
C VAL A 48 -15.19 -11.97 8.16
N GLU A 49 -16.40 -12.24 7.67
CA GLU A 49 -17.20 -13.38 8.13
C GLU A 49 -16.52 -14.73 7.86
N LYS A 50 -15.94 -14.89 6.67
CA LYS A 50 -15.14 -16.07 6.34
C LYS A 50 -13.81 -16.08 7.07
N GLY A 51 -13.18 -14.93 7.18
CA GLY A 51 -11.90 -14.72 7.82
C GLY A 51 -11.87 -15.13 9.31
N LYS A 52 -12.97 -14.94 10.02
CA LYS A 52 -13.14 -15.45 11.41
C LYS A 52 -13.10 -16.99 11.46
N ILE A 53 -13.75 -17.63 10.49
CA ILE A 53 -13.74 -19.08 10.39
C ILE A 53 -12.33 -19.58 10.05
N THR A 54 -11.67 -18.94 9.12
CA THR A 54 -10.29 -19.25 8.72
C THR A 54 -9.32 -19.07 9.88
N ALA A 55 -9.42 -17.97 10.65
CA ALA A 55 -8.60 -17.72 11.83
C ALA A 55 -8.74 -18.85 12.86
N GLN A 56 -9.97 -19.25 13.15
CA GLN A 56 -10.24 -20.33 14.10
C GLN A 56 -9.77 -21.70 13.59
N LYS A 57 -10.03 -22.02 12.32
CA LYS A 57 -9.75 -23.38 11.80
C LYS A 57 -8.28 -23.63 11.48
N LEU A 58 -7.60 -22.65 10.91
CA LEU A 58 -6.19 -22.80 10.49
C LEU A 58 -5.20 -22.44 11.57
N TYR A 59 -5.55 -21.49 12.43
CA TYR A 59 -4.62 -20.93 13.42
C TYR A 59 -5.05 -21.15 14.88
N GLY A 60 -6.31 -21.55 15.13
CA GLY A 60 -6.85 -21.65 16.48
C GLY A 60 -6.96 -20.29 17.19
N LEU A 61 -7.07 -19.21 16.42
CA LEU A 61 -7.05 -17.83 16.91
C LEU A 61 -8.41 -17.15 16.74
N GLU A 62 -8.66 -16.17 17.59
CA GLU A 62 -9.77 -15.23 17.45
C GLU A 62 -9.44 -14.12 16.44
N GLY A 63 -10.46 -13.34 16.05
CA GLY A 63 -10.34 -12.28 15.05
C GLY A 63 -10.55 -12.77 13.64
N TRP A 64 -10.02 -12.10 12.63
CA TRP A 64 -10.15 -12.51 11.24
C TRP A 64 -8.85 -12.38 10.46
N VAL A 65 -8.68 -13.28 9.48
CA VAL A 65 -7.52 -13.33 8.59
C VAL A 65 -7.97 -13.61 7.16
N SER A 66 -7.23 -13.08 6.22
CA SER A 66 -7.30 -13.47 4.81
C SER A 66 -5.90 -13.64 4.23
N HIS A 67 -5.81 -14.42 3.15
CA HIS A 67 -4.54 -14.80 2.54
C HIS A 67 -4.34 -14.09 1.20
N HIS A 68 -3.36 -14.55 0.42
CA HIS A 68 -2.90 -13.99 -0.84
C HIS A 68 -4.01 -13.64 -1.85
N ASN A 69 -5.09 -14.41 -1.88
CA ASN A 69 -6.23 -14.18 -2.75
C ASN A 69 -7.54 -14.32 -1.97
N ILE A 70 -8.49 -13.49 -2.34
CA ILE A 70 -9.90 -13.64 -1.96
C ILE A 70 -10.76 -13.75 -3.23
N ASP A 71 -12.05 -13.99 -3.09
CA ASP A 71 -12.96 -14.01 -4.21
C ASP A 71 -14.22 -13.19 -3.94
N ILE A 72 -15.13 -13.13 -4.90
CA ILE A 72 -16.39 -12.38 -4.79
C ILE A 72 -17.27 -12.87 -3.63
N TRP A 73 -17.06 -14.09 -3.16
CA TRP A 73 -17.80 -14.72 -2.06
C TRP A 73 -17.15 -14.45 -0.69
N GLY A 74 -16.01 -13.75 -0.69
CA GLY A 74 -15.25 -13.45 0.51
C GLY A 74 -14.44 -14.63 1.06
N ASN A 75 -14.06 -15.62 0.24
CA ASN A 75 -13.16 -16.67 0.68
C ASN A 75 -11.83 -16.07 1.15
N SER A 76 -11.35 -16.59 2.26
CA SER A 76 -10.17 -16.04 2.96
C SER A 76 -9.06 -17.08 3.16
N ASP A 77 -9.33 -18.36 2.80
CA ASP A 77 -8.38 -19.46 2.92
C ASP A 77 -7.21 -19.29 1.93
N PRO A 78 -6.05 -19.93 2.18
CA PRO A 78 -5.00 -20.05 1.16
C PRO A 78 -5.52 -20.72 -0.09
N VAL A 79 -5.29 -20.12 -1.25
CA VAL A 79 -5.87 -20.61 -2.53
C VAL A 79 -5.18 -21.85 -3.07
N GLY A 80 -5.98 -22.66 -3.76
CA GLY A 80 -5.51 -23.67 -4.69
C GLY A 80 -4.81 -24.87 -4.08
N LYS A 81 -3.96 -25.49 -4.91
CA LYS A 81 -3.26 -26.74 -4.57
C LYS A 81 -1.79 -26.52 -4.20
N TYR A 82 -1.37 -25.29 -4.03
CA TYR A 82 0.04 -24.94 -3.86
C TYR A 82 0.74 -25.68 -2.72
N ALA A 83 0.03 -26.00 -1.64
CA ALA A 83 0.59 -26.77 -0.55
C ALA A 83 0.45 -28.31 -0.73
N GLN A 84 -0.38 -28.77 -1.69
CA GLN A 84 -0.72 -30.18 -1.86
C GLN A 84 0.12 -30.87 -2.94
N ASP A 85 0.51 -30.13 -3.98
CA ASP A 85 1.22 -30.67 -5.16
C ASP A 85 2.70 -30.27 -5.22
N GLY A 86 3.23 -29.70 -4.13
CA GLY A 86 4.60 -29.22 -4.07
C GLY A 86 4.84 -27.86 -4.76
N SER A 87 3.78 -27.20 -5.23
CA SER A 87 3.88 -25.85 -5.78
C SER A 87 4.33 -24.86 -4.72
N PRO A 88 5.06 -23.80 -5.12
CA PRO A 88 5.58 -22.81 -4.17
C PRO A 88 4.49 -22.08 -3.40
N CYS A 89 4.52 -22.13 -2.08
CA CYS A 89 3.47 -21.60 -1.21
C CYS A 89 3.41 -20.06 -1.15
N GLN A 90 4.41 -19.33 -1.69
CA GLN A 90 4.41 -17.86 -1.73
C GLN A 90 3.26 -17.25 -2.55
N TYR A 91 2.57 -18.05 -3.35
CA TYR A 91 1.40 -17.63 -4.13
C TYR A 91 0.06 -17.88 -3.41
N ALA A 92 0.11 -18.41 -2.21
CA ALA A 92 -1.08 -18.76 -1.44
C ALA A 92 -1.01 -18.40 0.04
N LEU A 93 0.06 -18.80 0.71
CA LEU A 93 0.22 -18.66 2.16
C LEU A 93 0.84 -17.31 2.53
N TRP A 94 -0.01 -16.32 2.70
CA TRP A 94 0.40 -15.00 3.20
C TRP A 94 -0.76 -14.40 4.00
N PRO A 95 -0.78 -14.58 5.34
CA PRO A 95 -1.90 -14.22 6.19
C PRO A 95 -1.89 -12.74 6.58
N MET A 96 -1.53 -11.82 5.67
CA MET A 96 -1.37 -10.38 5.98
C MET A 96 -2.36 -9.49 5.22
N SER A 97 -3.13 -10.04 4.28
CA SER A 97 -4.02 -9.21 3.46
C SER A 97 -5.12 -8.54 4.28
N SER A 98 -5.63 -9.20 5.34
CA SER A 98 -6.63 -8.58 6.22
C SER A 98 -6.11 -7.29 6.87
N ALA A 99 -4.84 -7.23 7.27
CA ALA A 99 -4.24 -6.01 7.81
C ALA A 99 -4.10 -4.92 6.75
N TRP A 100 -3.71 -5.29 5.53
CA TRP A 100 -3.61 -4.32 4.44
C TRP A 100 -4.99 -3.81 4.01
N LEU A 101 -5.99 -4.67 3.93
CA LEU A 101 -7.37 -4.26 3.64
C LEU A 101 -7.92 -3.28 4.68
N CYS A 102 -7.59 -3.46 5.97
CA CYS A 102 -7.95 -2.51 7.03
C CYS A 102 -7.44 -1.09 6.79
N ARG A 103 -6.27 -0.95 6.12
CA ARG A 103 -5.72 0.35 5.75
C ARG A 103 -6.68 1.16 4.89
N HIS A 104 -7.40 0.54 3.96
CA HIS A 104 -8.36 1.24 3.09
C HIS A 104 -9.49 1.90 3.88
N MET A 105 -9.99 1.23 4.93
CA MET A 105 -11.02 1.80 5.81
C MET A 105 -10.48 2.99 6.61
N TRP A 106 -9.25 2.90 7.12
CA TRP A 106 -8.60 4.01 7.80
C TRP A 106 -8.33 5.20 6.86
N GLU A 107 -7.85 4.94 5.65
CA GLU A 107 -7.62 5.99 4.64
C GLU A 107 -8.92 6.72 4.32
N HIS A 108 -10.03 6.00 4.12
CA HIS A 108 -11.33 6.62 3.89
C HIS A 108 -11.70 7.60 5.01
N TYR A 109 -11.55 7.18 6.27
CA TYR A 109 -11.74 8.10 7.39
C TYR A 109 -10.79 9.29 7.36
N CYS A 110 -9.53 9.09 7.05
CA CYS A 110 -8.56 10.19 6.98
C CYS A 110 -8.92 11.27 5.97
N TYR A 111 -9.59 10.90 4.87
CA TYR A 111 -10.01 11.85 3.83
C TYR A 111 -11.41 12.43 4.06
N THR A 112 -12.31 11.68 4.69
CA THR A 112 -13.72 12.09 4.88
C THR A 112 -14.00 12.69 6.25
N LEU A 113 -13.23 12.30 7.25
CA LEU A 113 -13.48 12.59 8.69
C LEU A 113 -14.87 12.11 9.15
N ASP A 114 -15.42 11.08 8.48
CA ASP A 114 -16.70 10.48 8.83
C ASP A 114 -16.56 9.63 10.12
N GLY A 115 -17.01 10.19 11.22
CA GLY A 115 -16.94 9.57 12.53
C GLY A 115 -17.87 8.35 12.69
N ASP A 116 -19.01 8.36 12.01
CA ASP A 116 -19.97 7.24 12.06
C ASP A 116 -19.40 6.05 11.28
N PHE A 117 -18.86 6.29 10.09
CA PHE A 117 -18.11 5.25 9.35
C PHE A 117 -16.97 4.66 10.19
N LEU A 118 -16.16 5.52 10.82
CA LEU A 118 -15.06 5.06 11.66
C LEU A 118 -15.55 4.18 12.79
N LYS A 119 -16.58 4.62 13.53
CA LYS A 119 -17.10 3.95 14.72
C LYS A 119 -17.84 2.66 14.38
N ASP A 120 -18.76 2.74 13.41
CA ASP A 120 -19.75 1.68 13.21
C ASP A 120 -19.31 0.64 12.18
N ARG A 121 -18.36 0.99 11.28
CA ARG A 121 -17.88 0.06 10.26
C ARG A 121 -16.38 -0.23 10.36
N ALA A 122 -15.51 0.78 10.36
CA ALA A 122 -14.07 0.56 10.29
C ALA A 122 -13.50 -0.04 11.60
N TYR A 123 -13.87 0.54 12.74
CA TYR A 123 -13.33 0.09 14.05
C TYR A 123 -13.61 -1.39 14.35
N PRO A 124 -14.84 -1.93 14.20
CA PRO A 124 -15.08 -3.35 14.44
C PRO A 124 -14.21 -4.27 13.58
N VAL A 125 -14.05 -3.94 12.29
CA VAL A 125 -13.25 -4.73 11.34
C VAL A 125 -11.77 -4.69 11.71
N ILE A 126 -11.24 -3.49 11.97
CA ILE A 126 -9.83 -3.28 12.31
C ILE A 126 -9.50 -3.91 13.67
N ARG A 127 -10.38 -3.79 14.65
CA ARG A 127 -10.22 -4.41 15.97
C ARG A 127 -10.08 -5.93 15.88
N GLU A 128 -10.91 -6.60 15.11
CA GLU A 128 -10.84 -8.05 14.94
C GLU A 128 -9.60 -8.49 14.14
N ALA A 129 -9.13 -7.68 13.19
CA ALA A 129 -7.82 -7.93 12.58
C ALA A 129 -6.68 -7.81 13.60
N VAL A 130 -6.67 -6.75 14.40
CA VAL A 130 -5.68 -6.56 15.48
C VAL A 130 -5.71 -7.75 16.45
N ARG A 131 -6.90 -8.23 16.85
CA ARG A 131 -7.05 -9.42 17.72
C ARG A 131 -6.34 -10.64 17.13
N PHE A 132 -6.54 -10.91 15.83
CA PHE A 132 -5.87 -12.01 15.18
C PHE A 132 -4.35 -11.86 15.20
N TYR A 133 -3.82 -10.69 14.83
CA TYR A 133 -2.36 -10.51 14.75
C TYR A 133 -1.69 -10.50 16.12
N LEU A 134 -2.35 -10.03 17.17
CA LEU A 134 -1.82 -10.15 18.53
C LEU A 134 -1.64 -11.63 18.94
N GLY A 135 -2.55 -12.52 18.54
CA GLY A 135 -2.42 -13.97 18.75
C GLY A 135 -1.46 -14.66 17.78
N TYR A 136 -1.26 -14.11 16.57
CA TYR A 136 -0.38 -14.68 15.54
C TYR A 136 1.10 -14.41 15.78
N LEU A 137 1.42 -13.34 16.50
CA LEU A 137 2.80 -12.99 16.82
C LEU A 137 3.41 -13.99 17.79
N THR A 138 4.66 -14.35 17.56
CA THR A 138 5.47 -15.20 18.43
C THR A 138 6.76 -14.51 18.85
N GLU A 139 7.33 -14.88 19.99
CA GLU A 139 8.56 -14.26 20.47
C GLU A 139 9.78 -14.90 19.82
N TYR A 140 10.68 -14.07 19.33
CA TYR A 140 11.97 -14.46 18.78
C TYR A 140 13.00 -13.35 19.02
N ASP A 141 14.12 -13.68 19.66
CA ASP A 141 15.26 -12.76 19.91
C ASP A 141 14.83 -11.43 20.59
N GLY A 142 13.87 -11.52 21.52
CA GLY A 142 13.35 -10.38 22.28
C GLY A 142 12.35 -9.51 21.50
N TYR A 143 12.00 -9.88 20.27
CA TYR A 143 10.98 -9.24 19.42
C TYR A 143 9.74 -10.13 19.27
N LEU A 144 8.63 -9.50 18.91
CA LEU A 144 7.43 -10.19 18.44
C LEU A 144 7.46 -10.25 16.91
N VAL A 145 7.40 -11.44 16.33
CA VAL A 145 7.59 -11.71 14.91
C VAL A 145 6.41 -12.50 14.32
N THR A 146 6.16 -12.34 13.02
CA THR A 146 5.25 -13.21 12.26
C THR A 146 5.98 -14.50 11.89
N CYS A 147 5.35 -15.66 12.15
CA CYS A 147 5.90 -16.97 11.79
C CYS A 147 4.76 -17.97 11.59
N PRO A 148 4.62 -18.60 10.38
CA PRO A 148 5.43 -18.39 9.18
C PRO A 148 5.23 -17.01 8.53
N SER A 149 6.18 -16.59 7.68
CA SER A 149 6.14 -15.34 6.94
C SER A 149 6.70 -15.54 5.54
N THR A 150 6.11 -14.85 4.57
CA THR A 150 6.62 -14.77 3.20
C THR A 150 6.73 -13.30 2.79
N SER A 151 7.62 -12.96 1.87
CA SER A 151 7.59 -11.68 1.18
C SER A 151 7.01 -11.92 -0.21
N PRO A 152 5.73 -11.59 -0.44
CA PRO A 152 5.11 -11.86 -1.74
C PRO A 152 5.87 -11.15 -2.88
N GLU A 153 6.23 -11.82 -3.93
CA GLU A 153 6.20 -13.27 -4.20
C GLU A 153 7.64 -13.74 -4.41
N ASN A 154 8.62 -13.05 -3.74
CA ASN A 154 10.04 -13.27 -3.94
C ASN A 154 10.53 -14.49 -3.13
N CYS A 155 11.68 -15.01 -3.57
CA CYS A 155 12.35 -16.12 -2.94
C CYS A 155 13.79 -15.75 -2.62
N PHE A 156 14.38 -16.47 -1.68
CA PHE A 156 15.76 -16.31 -1.28
C PHE A 156 16.52 -17.63 -1.35
N LEU A 157 17.85 -17.52 -1.35
CA LEU A 157 18.75 -18.67 -1.24
C LEU A 157 19.22 -18.80 0.21
N ASP A 158 19.20 -20.02 0.71
CA ASP A 158 19.81 -20.34 1.99
C ASP A 158 21.35 -20.46 1.85
N ARG A 159 22.01 -20.81 2.96
CA ARG A 159 23.48 -20.97 2.99
C ARG A 159 23.99 -22.10 2.11
N LYS A 160 23.14 -23.05 1.73
CA LYS A 160 23.46 -24.16 0.83
C LYS A 160 23.16 -23.82 -0.63
N GLY A 161 22.56 -22.66 -0.91
CA GLY A 161 22.11 -22.26 -2.23
C GLY A 161 20.75 -22.84 -2.63
N GLU A 162 19.99 -23.39 -1.67
CA GLU A 162 18.64 -23.90 -1.91
C GLU A 162 17.62 -22.75 -1.88
N LYS A 163 16.62 -22.82 -2.78
CA LYS A 163 15.60 -21.79 -2.94
C LYS A 163 14.46 -21.98 -1.94
N HIS A 164 14.14 -20.92 -1.19
CA HIS A 164 13.05 -20.88 -0.22
C HIS A 164 12.20 -19.62 -0.39
N SER A 165 10.94 -19.69 0.09
CA SER A 165 10.01 -18.56 0.15
C SER A 165 9.47 -18.29 1.55
N VAL A 166 9.51 -19.27 2.44
CA VAL A 166 8.98 -19.18 3.80
C VAL A 166 10.10 -18.90 4.79
N THR A 167 9.87 -17.94 5.65
CA THR A 167 10.76 -17.57 6.76
C THR A 167 9.93 -17.01 7.93
N PHE A 168 10.42 -16.05 8.65
CA PHE A 168 9.73 -15.28 9.69
C PHE A 168 10.03 -13.79 9.54
N ALA A 169 9.12 -12.94 10.02
CA ALA A 169 9.29 -11.48 10.09
C ALA A 169 9.79 -10.86 8.78
N SER A 170 9.14 -11.11 7.64
CA SER A 170 9.43 -10.36 6.43
C SER A 170 9.23 -8.85 6.70
N THR A 171 10.01 -8.03 6.04
CA THR A 171 9.92 -6.57 6.19
C THR A 171 8.54 -6.05 5.81
N MET A 172 7.86 -6.69 4.86
CA MET A 172 6.49 -6.36 4.50
C MET A 172 5.53 -6.61 5.66
N ASP A 173 5.56 -7.80 6.25
CA ASP A 173 4.70 -8.16 7.39
C ASP A 173 4.88 -7.16 8.55
N ILE A 174 6.13 -6.89 8.90
CA ILE A 174 6.47 -5.96 9.99
C ILE A 174 6.00 -4.55 9.67
N SER A 175 6.12 -4.10 8.41
CA SER A 175 5.65 -2.78 7.97
C SER A 175 4.13 -2.66 8.10
N ILE A 176 3.40 -3.68 7.64
CA ILE A 176 1.94 -3.72 7.72
C ILE A 176 1.46 -3.72 9.17
N LEU A 177 2.09 -4.52 10.04
CA LEU A 177 1.71 -4.58 11.45
C LEU A 177 2.05 -3.30 12.21
N LYS A 178 3.19 -2.66 11.93
CA LYS A 178 3.50 -1.35 12.50
C LYS A 178 2.43 -0.31 12.13
N GLU A 179 1.96 -0.31 10.90
CA GLU A 179 0.92 0.59 10.44
C GLU A 179 -0.44 0.23 11.08
N LEU A 180 -0.85 -1.04 11.05
CA LEU A 180 -2.12 -1.49 11.63
C LEU A 180 -2.22 -1.14 13.13
N PHE A 181 -1.20 -1.47 13.91
CA PHE A 181 -1.20 -1.22 15.33
C PHE A 181 -1.17 0.28 15.65
N ALA A 182 -0.35 1.07 14.94
CA ALA A 182 -0.33 2.51 15.12
C ALA A 182 -1.69 3.15 14.75
N THR A 183 -2.31 2.69 13.68
CA THR A 183 -3.66 3.09 13.26
C THR A 183 -4.70 2.77 14.32
N TYR A 184 -4.68 1.55 14.83
CA TYR A 184 -5.62 1.12 15.87
C TYR A 184 -5.53 1.97 17.15
N LEU A 185 -4.30 2.28 17.58
CA LEU A 185 -4.08 3.17 18.73
C LEU A 185 -4.60 4.60 18.49
N GLN A 186 -4.53 5.07 17.25
CA GLN A 186 -5.15 6.36 16.89
C GLN A 186 -6.67 6.29 16.93
N ILE A 187 -7.26 5.21 16.42
CA ILE A 187 -8.71 4.98 16.50
C ILE A 187 -9.19 4.93 17.96
N CYS A 188 -8.47 4.22 18.83
CA CYS A 188 -8.76 4.17 20.27
C CYS A 188 -8.84 5.57 20.89
N LYS A 189 -7.89 6.43 20.57
CA LYS A 189 -7.89 7.83 21.04
C LYS A 189 -9.06 8.64 20.50
N ILE A 190 -9.37 8.50 19.20
CA ILE A 190 -10.47 9.25 18.54
C ILE A 190 -11.82 8.82 19.12
N LEU A 191 -12.06 7.53 19.25
CA LEU A 191 -13.32 6.96 19.72
C LEU A 191 -13.42 6.87 21.25
N LYS A 192 -12.31 7.12 21.96
CA LYS A 192 -12.19 6.98 23.44
C LYS A 192 -12.55 5.57 23.90
N VAL A 193 -11.98 4.57 23.26
CA VAL A 193 -12.11 3.14 23.57
C VAL A 193 -10.73 2.57 23.92
N ASP A 194 -10.68 1.53 24.77
CA ASP A 194 -9.44 0.96 25.30
C ASP A 194 -9.31 -0.56 25.11
N VAL A 195 -10.23 -1.16 24.36
CA VAL A 195 -10.19 -2.61 24.05
C VAL A 195 -8.92 -2.94 23.27
N LEU A 196 -8.10 -3.88 23.75
CA LEU A 196 -6.80 -4.29 23.16
C LEU A 196 -5.76 -3.15 23.05
N GLU A 197 -5.98 -1.97 23.64
CA GLU A 197 -5.07 -0.83 23.49
C GLU A 197 -3.69 -1.14 24.09
N LYS A 198 -3.64 -1.69 25.32
CA LYS A 198 -2.38 -1.98 26.02
C LYS A 198 -1.59 -3.09 25.34
N GLU A 199 -2.26 -4.14 24.92
CA GLU A 199 -1.67 -5.27 24.20
C GLU A 199 -1.09 -4.80 22.84
N THR A 200 -1.83 -3.95 22.14
CA THR A 200 -1.40 -3.37 20.86
C THR A 200 -0.20 -2.45 21.05
N GLU A 201 -0.20 -1.60 22.09
CA GLU A 201 0.93 -0.73 22.39
C GLU A 201 2.20 -1.53 22.74
N PHE A 202 2.03 -2.58 23.53
CA PHE A 202 3.13 -3.49 23.86
C PHE A 202 3.67 -4.19 22.60
N ALA A 203 2.79 -4.77 21.79
CA ALA A 203 3.18 -5.46 20.56
C ALA A 203 3.89 -4.52 19.58
N LEU A 204 3.36 -3.31 19.36
CA LEU A 204 3.98 -2.31 18.48
C LEU A 204 5.43 -1.99 18.89
N LYS A 205 5.68 -1.83 20.19
CA LYS A 205 7.03 -1.56 20.74
C LYS A 205 7.97 -2.75 20.58
N LYS A 206 7.44 -3.96 20.50
CA LYS A 206 8.18 -5.22 20.40
C LYS A 206 8.37 -5.72 18.96
N LEU A 207 7.76 -5.08 17.96
CA LEU A 207 8.06 -5.41 16.55
C LEU A 207 9.49 -5.06 16.20
N PRO A 208 10.20 -5.91 15.42
CA PRO A 208 11.61 -5.67 15.09
C PRO A 208 11.81 -4.37 14.29
N PRO A 209 13.00 -3.75 14.41
CA PRO A 209 13.37 -2.61 13.57
C PRO A 209 13.59 -3.06 12.12
N PHE A 210 13.51 -2.11 11.20
CA PHE A 210 13.97 -2.32 9.83
C PHE A 210 15.48 -2.44 9.80
N LYS A 211 16.01 -3.25 8.87
CA LYS A 211 17.43 -3.52 8.72
C LYS A 211 17.92 -3.15 7.33
N ILE A 212 19.18 -2.73 7.26
CA ILE A 212 19.87 -2.45 6.01
C ILE A 212 20.79 -3.64 5.72
N GLY A 213 20.73 -4.18 4.51
CA GLY A 213 21.52 -5.32 4.09
C GLY A 213 22.94 -4.96 3.66
N HIS A 214 23.72 -5.97 3.33
CA HIS A 214 25.15 -5.83 2.99
C HIS A 214 25.40 -5.00 1.72
N ASP A 215 24.43 -4.92 0.79
CA ASP A 215 24.50 -4.08 -0.42
C ASP A 215 23.94 -2.65 -0.17
N GLY A 216 23.57 -2.32 1.07
CA GLY A 216 22.96 -1.06 1.44
C GLY A 216 21.46 -0.98 1.15
N GLN A 217 20.83 -2.04 0.66
CA GLN A 217 19.41 -2.14 0.39
C GLN A 217 18.61 -2.31 1.69
N LEU A 218 17.31 -1.98 1.68
CA LEU A 218 16.40 -2.37 2.74
C LEU A 218 16.24 -3.90 2.70
N GLN A 219 16.53 -4.59 3.80
CA GLN A 219 16.39 -6.05 3.87
C GLN A 219 14.94 -6.46 3.61
N GLU A 220 14.72 -7.45 2.75
CA GLU A 220 13.39 -7.98 2.45
C GLU A 220 12.92 -8.99 3.52
N TRP A 221 13.86 -9.68 4.16
CA TRP A 221 13.60 -10.66 5.21
C TRP A 221 14.34 -10.31 6.50
N TYR A 222 13.98 -10.94 7.60
CA TYR A 222 14.62 -10.71 8.91
C TYR A 222 16.13 -10.94 8.90
N ARG A 223 16.59 -11.91 8.10
CA ARG A 223 18.01 -12.15 7.83
C ARG A 223 18.35 -11.61 6.45
N ASP A 224 19.62 -11.21 6.28
CA ASP A 224 20.14 -10.72 5.01
C ASP A 224 20.41 -11.90 4.07
N TYR A 225 19.36 -12.43 3.48
CA TYR A 225 19.43 -13.50 2.49
C TYR A 225 19.73 -12.97 1.10
N ARG A 226 20.40 -13.79 0.28
CA ARG A 226 20.57 -13.51 -1.13
C ARG A 226 19.26 -13.74 -1.87
N GLU A 227 18.81 -12.75 -2.62
CA GLU A 227 17.63 -12.85 -3.48
C GLU A 227 17.83 -13.81 -4.65
N THR A 228 16.79 -14.55 -5.04
CA THR A 228 16.85 -15.39 -6.25
C THR A 228 16.70 -14.57 -7.52
N ASP A 229 16.01 -13.43 -7.46
CA ASP A 229 15.77 -12.51 -8.56
C ASP A 229 15.85 -11.05 -8.08
N ILE A 230 16.95 -10.39 -8.42
CA ILE A 230 17.18 -8.97 -8.09
C ILE A 230 16.18 -8.06 -8.80
N HIS A 231 15.70 -8.44 -9.98
CA HIS A 231 14.76 -7.68 -10.80
C HIS A 231 13.31 -8.10 -10.57
N HIS A 232 13.04 -8.84 -9.49
CA HIS A 232 11.70 -9.32 -9.18
C HIS A 232 10.66 -8.20 -9.24
N ARG A 233 9.50 -8.49 -9.86
CA ARG A 233 8.44 -7.50 -10.08
C ARG A 233 7.83 -6.95 -8.79
N HIS A 234 7.81 -7.74 -7.68
CA HIS A 234 7.36 -7.26 -6.37
C HIS A 234 8.44 -6.45 -5.64
N VAL A 235 7.99 -5.41 -4.96
CA VAL A 235 8.79 -4.56 -4.08
C VAL A 235 8.18 -4.53 -2.66
N SER A 236 7.73 -5.68 -2.21
CA SER A 236 6.94 -5.88 -1.00
C SER A 236 7.59 -5.30 0.27
N HIS A 237 8.90 -5.42 0.40
CA HIS A 237 9.67 -4.84 1.51
C HIS A 237 9.62 -3.31 1.56
N LEU A 238 9.23 -2.64 0.46
CA LEU A 238 9.09 -1.19 0.39
C LEU A 238 7.68 -0.70 0.75
N TYR A 239 6.76 -1.60 1.15
CA TYR A 239 5.43 -1.23 1.65
C TYR A 239 5.48 -0.11 2.68
N GLY A 240 6.45 -0.17 3.60
CA GLY A 240 6.58 0.82 4.68
C GLY A 240 6.86 2.25 4.22
N LEU A 241 7.35 2.42 2.98
CA LEU A 241 7.51 3.72 2.33
C LEU A 241 6.24 4.12 1.57
N TYR A 242 5.67 3.20 0.75
CA TYR A 242 4.41 3.36 0.03
C TYR A 242 3.78 2.00 -0.28
N PRO A 243 2.46 1.81 -0.05
CA PRO A 243 1.45 2.80 0.35
C PRO A 243 1.51 3.21 1.82
N GLY A 244 2.19 2.47 2.67
CA GLY A 244 2.38 2.81 4.07
C GLY A 244 3.14 4.13 4.29
N ASN A 245 3.31 4.47 5.57
CA ASN A 245 4.10 5.63 5.99
C ASN A 245 4.81 5.32 7.32
N VAL A 246 5.35 4.11 7.47
CA VAL A 246 6.10 3.70 8.66
C VAL A 246 7.61 3.98 8.52
N ILE A 247 8.11 4.10 7.28
CA ILE A 247 9.41 4.70 6.97
C ILE A 247 9.17 6.19 6.77
N LYS A 248 9.60 6.99 7.74
CA LYS A 248 9.29 8.43 7.77
C LYS A 248 10.24 9.24 6.89
N GLU A 249 9.83 10.45 6.56
CA GLU A 249 10.68 11.41 5.83
C GLU A 249 11.98 11.72 6.59
N THR A 250 11.96 11.63 7.91
CA THR A 250 13.11 11.84 8.79
C THR A 250 14.12 10.69 8.78
N ASP A 251 13.71 9.49 8.35
CA ASP A 251 14.53 8.27 8.39
C ASP A 251 15.47 8.20 7.17
N GLN A 252 16.44 9.11 7.11
CA GLN A 252 17.28 9.29 5.92
C GLN A 252 18.06 8.04 5.50
N GLU A 253 18.56 7.25 6.46
CA GLU A 253 19.26 5.99 6.18
C GLU A 253 18.33 4.95 5.57
N LEU A 254 17.14 4.77 6.11
CA LEU A 254 16.14 3.85 5.55
C LEU A 254 15.64 4.30 4.18
N LYS A 255 15.45 5.62 3.97
CA LYS A 255 15.11 6.17 2.65
C LYS A 255 16.20 5.87 1.63
N LYS A 256 17.48 6.04 2.01
CA LYS A 256 18.60 5.68 1.13
C LYS A 256 18.63 4.19 0.82
N ALA A 257 18.34 3.34 1.79
CA ALA A 257 18.22 1.89 1.59
C ALA A 257 17.05 1.54 0.65
N CYS A 258 15.91 2.22 0.76
CA CYS A 258 14.79 2.08 -0.18
C CYS A 258 15.18 2.50 -1.61
N GLU A 259 15.92 3.62 -1.75
CA GLU A 259 16.44 4.08 -3.04
C GLU A 259 17.36 3.03 -3.69
N ILE A 260 18.25 2.44 -2.91
CA ILE A 260 19.13 1.37 -3.38
C ILE A 260 18.31 0.15 -3.81
N SER A 261 17.32 -0.26 -3.01
CA SER A 261 16.40 -1.36 -3.37
C SER A 261 15.70 -1.10 -4.70
N LEU A 262 15.16 0.10 -4.92
CA LEU A 262 14.49 0.49 -6.17
C LEU A 262 15.44 0.48 -7.38
N ASN A 263 16.65 1.00 -7.22
CA ASN A 263 17.66 0.97 -8.27
C ASN A 263 18.04 -0.47 -8.65
N ARG A 264 18.14 -1.37 -7.68
CA ARG A 264 18.39 -2.82 -7.91
C ARG A 264 17.22 -3.47 -8.66
N ARG A 265 15.97 -3.16 -8.34
CA ARG A 265 14.76 -3.66 -9.05
C ARG A 265 14.66 -3.13 -10.49
N GLY A 266 15.29 -2.00 -10.80
CA GLY A 266 15.29 -1.40 -12.15
C GLY A 266 13.96 -0.75 -12.53
N SER A 267 13.90 -0.21 -13.76
CA SER A 267 12.78 0.56 -14.28
C SER A 267 11.83 -0.21 -15.20
N GLN A 268 12.05 -1.52 -15.38
CA GLN A 268 11.19 -2.40 -16.16
C GLN A 268 10.33 -3.29 -15.26
N GLY A 269 9.34 -3.96 -15.84
CA GLY A 269 8.49 -4.94 -15.17
C GLY A 269 7.07 -4.93 -15.71
N THR A 270 6.19 -5.66 -15.04
CA THR A 270 4.76 -5.69 -15.35
C THR A 270 4.11 -4.33 -15.12
N GLY A 271 2.94 -4.08 -15.70
CA GLY A 271 2.29 -2.78 -15.65
C GLY A 271 2.09 -2.25 -14.24
N TRP A 272 1.50 -3.04 -13.35
CA TRP A 272 1.30 -2.66 -11.95
C TRP A 272 2.62 -2.45 -11.18
N CYS A 273 3.65 -3.22 -11.52
CA CYS A 273 4.96 -3.10 -10.87
C CYS A 273 5.60 -1.73 -11.15
N MET A 274 5.53 -1.26 -12.41
CA MET A 274 6.08 0.03 -12.81
C MET A 274 5.42 1.18 -12.07
N VAL A 275 4.08 1.18 -11.94
CA VAL A 275 3.37 2.26 -11.24
C VAL A 275 3.54 2.21 -9.72
N TRP A 276 3.74 1.02 -9.13
CA TRP A 276 4.12 0.93 -7.71
C TRP A 276 5.48 1.57 -7.48
N LYS A 277 6.47 1.22 -8.31
CA LYS A 277 7.81 1.85 -8.24
C LYS A 277 7.76 3.35 -8.49
N ALA A 278 6.89 3.83 -9.40
CA ALA A 278 6.70 5.27 -9.62
C ALA A 278 6.19 5.99 -8.37
N SER A 279 5.20 5.40 -7.66
CA SER A 279 4.69 5.93 -6.40
C SER A 279 5.76 5.95 -5.30
N LEU A 280 6.60 4.92 -5.22
CA LEU A 280 7.73 4.85 -4.29
C LEU A 280 8.77 5.94 -4.58
N TRP A 281 9.14 6.17 -5.86
CA TRP A 281 10.01 7.27 -6.24
C TRP A 281 9.41 8.64 -5.95
N ALA A 282 8.09 8.80 -6.09
CA ALA A 282 7.40 10.02 -5.69
C ALA A 282 7.53 10.27 -4.18
N ARG A 283 7.43 9.22 -3.33
CA ARG A 283 7.68 9.33 -1.88
C ARG A 283 9.14 9.66 -1.55
N LEU A 284 10.08 9.24 -2.37
CA LEU A 284 11.49 9.63 -2.29
C LEU A 284 11.78 11.03 -2.88
N LYS A 285 10.75 11.75 -3.35
CA LYS A 285 10.85 13.08 -3.98
C LYS A 285 11.65 13.09 -5.29
N ASN A 286 11.73 11.97 -5.98
CA ASN A 286 12.43 11.86 -7.25
C ASN A 286 11.43 11.80 -8.41
N GLY A 287 11.03 12.99 -8.90
CA GLY A 287 10.06 13.14 -9.98
C GLY A 287 10.54 12.58 -11.31
N GLU A 288 11.84 12.66 -11.62
CA GLU A 288 12.40 12.15 -12.87
C GLU A 288 12.31 10.62 -12.94
N LYS A 289 12.66 9.92 -11.86
CA LYS A 289 12.54 8.47 -11.78
C LYS A 289 11.09 8.00 -11.79
N ALA A 290 10.20 8.71 -11.10
CA ALA A 290 8.77 8.42 -11.16
C ALA A 290 8.23 8.59 -12.57
N PHE A 291 8.59 9.66 -13.26
CA PHE A 291 8.15 9.94 -14.63
C PHE A 291 8.74 8.98 -15.65
N GLU A 292 10.00 8.54 -15.49
CA GLU A 292 10.59 7.47 -16.30
C GLU A 292 9.72 6.21 -16.29
N LEU A 293 9.31 5.76 -15.11
CA LEU A 293 8.46 4.59 -14.94
C LEU A 293 7.06 4.77 -15.54
N LEU A 294 6.46 5.96 -15.38
CA LEU A 294 5.17 6.28 -16.02
C LEU A 294 5.28 6.27 -17.55
N LYS A 295 6.39 6.75 -18.12
CA LYS A 295 6.65 6.64 -19.57
C LYS A 295 6.79 5.19 -20.01
N ASN A 296 7.51 4.38 -19.25
CA ASN A 296 7.64 2.95 -19.56
C ASN A 296 6.29 2.24 -19.52
N GLN A 297 5.42 2.60 -18.55
CA GLN A 297 4.08 2.04 -18.42
C GLN A 297 3.18 2.32 -19.64
N VAL A 298 3.35 3.45 -20.33
CA VAL A 298 2.53 3.79 -21.49
C VAL A 298 3.13 3.31 -22.81
N ASN A 299 4.17 2.50 -22.79
CA ASN A 299 4.68 1.83 -23.98
C ASN A 299 3.65 0.85 -24.52
N LEU A 300 3.41 0.92 -25.83
CA LEU A 300 2.45 0.03 -26.50
C LEU A 300 2.96 -1.40 -26.55
N THR A 301 2.11 -2.35 -26.18
CA THR A 301 2.35 -3.77 -26.36
C THR A 301 1.19 -4.46 -27.08
N HIS A 302 1.50 -5.58 -27.75
CA HIS A 302 0.52 -6.44 -28.40
C HIS A 302 0.53 -7.86 -27.82
N THR A 303 1.46 -8.14 -26.90
CA THR A 303 1.61 -9.46 -26.28
C THR A 303 0.44 -9.74 -25.34
N THR A 304 -0.28 -10.82 -25.57
CA THR A 304 -1.38 -11.29 -24.72
C THR A 304 -1.01 -12.50 -23.88
N GLU A 305 0.10 -13.16 -24.20
CA GLU A 305 0.66 -14.25 -23.43
C GLU A 305 1.26 -13.75 -22.10
N LEU A 306 1.33 -14.65 -21.13
CA LEU A 306 1.88 -14.34 -19.81
C LEU A 306 3.37 -13.94 -19.92
N ASP A 307 3.68 -12.71 -19.55
CA ASP A 307 5.03 -12.18 -19.44
C ASP A 307 5.25 -11.54 -18.08
N MET A 308 6.17 -12.05 -17.29
CA MET A 308 6.48 -11.56 -15.94
C MET A 308 7.53 -10.44 -15.94
N SER A 309 8.17 -10.15 -17.06
CA SER A 309 9.26 -9.17 -17.20
C SER A 309 8.86 -7.91 -17.94
N GLY A 310 7.86 -7.99 -18.82
CA GLY A 310 7.37 -6.90 -19.64
C GLY A 310 6.00 -6.39 -19.20
N GLY A 311 5.69 -5.15 -19.55
CA GLY A 311 4.41 -4.51 -19.29
C GLY A 311 4.21 -3.31 -20.21
N GLY A 312 3.10 -2.61 -20.04
CA GLY A 312 2.78 -1.43 -20.84
C GLY A 312 1.28 -1.23 -20.95
N ILE A 313 0.82 -0.75 -22.10
CA ILE A 313 -0.61 -0.61 -22.42
C ILE A 313 -0.93 -1.27 -23.75
N TYR A 314 -2.17 -1.76 -23.85
CA TYR A 314 -2.76 -2.20 -25.12
C TYR A 314 -3.29 -1.01 -25.94
N PRO A 315 -3.59 -1.20 -27.25
CA PRO A 315 -4.15 -0.13 -28.08
C PRO A 315 -5.44 0.51 -27.56
N ASN A 316 -6.18 -0.19 -26.70
CA ASN A 316 -7.38 0.31 -26.01
C ASN A 316 -7.08 1.03 -24.69
N LEU A 317 -5.81 1.32 -24.40
CA LEU A 317 -5.29 1.98 -23.20
C LEU A 317 -5.39 1.14 -21.92
N PHE A 318 -5.79 -0.11 -21.98
CA PHE A 318 -5.76 -1.00 -20.82
C PHE A 318 -4.33 -1.41 -20.47
N CYS A 319 -4.05 -1.44 -19.19
CA CYS A 319 -2.78 -1.89 -18.66
C CYS A 319 -2.49 -3.35 -19.04
N ALA A 320 -1.28 -3.58 -19.45
CA ALA A 320 -0.75 -4.92 -19.70
C ALA A 320 0.19 -5.35 -18.57
N HIS A 321 -0.19 -6.46 -17.96
CA HIS A 321 0.77 -7.23 -17.16
C HIS A 321 1.93 -7.73 -18.05
N PRO A 322 1.76 -8.44 -19.22
CA PRO A 322 0.65 -9.15 -19.88
C PRO A 322 0.21 -10.42 -19.15
N PRO A 323 -1.08 -10.90 -19.30
CA PRO A 323 -2.19 -10.30 -20.05
C PRO A 323 -2.75 -9.03 -19.36
N PHE A 324 -3.95 -8.59 -19.78
CA PHE A 324 -4.63 -7.44 -19.19
C PHE A 324 -4.80 -7.55 -17.67
N GLN A 325 -4.44 -6.51 -16.95
CA GLN A 325 -4.76 -6.26 -15.55
C GLN A 325 -5.05 -4.77 -15.33
N ILE A 326 -6.18 -4.45 -14.69
CA ILE A 326 -6.63 -3.06 -14.54
C ILE A 326 -5.86 -2.27 -13.46
N ASP A 327 -5.19 -2.96 -12.56
CA ASP A 327 -4.46 -2.39 -11.43
C ASP A 327 -3.44 -1.32 -11.83
N GLY A 328 -2.68 -1.57 -12.90
CA GLY A 328 -1.73 -0.58 -13.42
C GLY A 328 -2.39 0.70 -13.95
N ASN A 329 -3.63 0.65 -14.46
CA ASN A 329 -4.37 1.85 -14.85
C ASN A 329 -4.69 2.74 -13.65
N PHE A 330 -5.19 2.14 -12.56
CA PHE A 330 -5.54 2.87 -11.33
C PHE A 330 -4.28 3.31 -10.56
N GLY A 331 -3.27 2.43 -10.49
CA GLY A 331 -1.98 2.77 -9.91
C GLY A 331 -1.26 3.92 -10.63
N PHE A 332 -1.46 4.08 -11.94
CA PHE A 332 -0.94 5.21 -12.73
C PHE A 332 -1.51 6.54 -12.23
N ALA A 333 -2.82 6.62 -12.03
CA ALA A 333 -3.47 7.82 -11.49
C ALA A 333 -3.03 8.10 -10.04
N ALA A 334 -2.87 7.06 -9.22
CA ALA A 334 -2.36 7.19 -7.86
C ALA A 334 -0.92 7.73 -7.83
N ALA A 335 -0.04 7.24 -8.71
CA ALA A 335 1.33 7.71 -8.82
C ALA A 335 1.40 9.19 -9.22
N ILE A 336 0.59 9.64 -10.18
CA ILE A 336 0.49 11.06 -10.54
C ILE A 336 0.01 11.88 -9.33
N SER A 337 -1.00 11.41 -8.60
CA SER A 337 -1.48 12.09 -7.39
C SER A 337 -0.37 12.26 -6.37
N GLU A 338 0.43 11.23 -6.10
CA GLU A 338 1.58 11.28 -5.19
C GLU A 338 2.70 12.21 -5.69
N MET A 339 2.89 12.34 -7.00
CA MET A 339 3.85 13.29 -7.57
C MET A 339 3.41 14.75 -7.40
N LEU A 340 2.10 15.01 -7.38
CA LEU A 340 1.52 16.34 -7.33
C LEU A 340 1.19 16.81 -5.91
N LEU A 341 0.71 15.90 -5.05
CA LEU A 341 0.31 16.24 -3.68
C LEU A 341 0.52 15.06 -2.73
N GLN A 342 1.18 15.29 -1.62
CA GLN A 342 1.31 14.33 -0.52
C GLN A 342 0.72 14.90 0.77
N SER A 343 0.09 14.05 1.60
CA SER A 343 -0.58 14.50 2.84
C SER A 343 -0.50 13.49 3.99
N GLN A 344 0.46 12.56 3.96
CA GLN A 344 0.60 11.49 4.96
C GLN A 344 1.28 11.94 6.27
N ASN A 345 1.86 13.15 6.32
CA ASN A 345 2.61 13.66 7.48
C ASN A 345 1.84 14.76 8.25
N ASN A 346 0.51 14.77 8.18
CA ASN A 346 -0.36 15.80 8.75
C ASN A 346 -0.10 17.22 8.17
N ASP A 347 0.41 17.28 6.96
CA ASP A 347 0.57 18.49 6.17
C ASP A 347 0.15 18.23 4.72
N ILE A 348 0.03 19.27 3.93
CA ILE A 348 -0.21 19.19 2.49
C ILE A 348 1.06 19.65 1.79
N GLU A 349 1.77 18.73 1.18
CA GLU A 349 2.96 19.03 0.39
C GLU A 349 2.62 19.11 -1.09
N LEU A 350 2.90 20.25 -1.71
CA LEU A 350 2.62 20.51 -3.11
C LEU A 350 3.83 20.25 -3.98
N LEU A 351 3.62 19.61 -5.12
CA LEU A 351 4.65 19.28 -6.11
C LEU A 351 5.88 18.56 -5.55
N PRO A 352 5.70 17.57 -4.65
CA PRO A 352 6.83 16.91 -3.98
C PRO A 352 7.76 16.16 -4.92
N ALA A 353 7.27 15.74 -6.09
CA ALA A 353 8.02 14.95 -7.05
C ALA A 353 7.65 15.31 -8.51
N ILE A 354 7.68 16.61 -8.82
CA ILE A 354 7.38 17.08 -10.17
C ILE A 354 8.60 16.89 -11.09
N PRO A 355 8.46 16.29 -12.29
CA PRO A 355 9.54 16.20 -13.27
C PRO A 355 9.72 17.53 -14.01
N GLU A 356 10.91 17.78 -14.56
CA GLU A 356 11.22 19.01 -15.33
C GLU A 356 10.31 19.23 -16.53
N GLN A 357 9.78 18.15 -17.12
CA GLN A 357 8.89 18.20 -18.28
C GLN A 357 7.52 18.83 -17.94
N TRP A 358 7.08 18.76 -16.69
CA TRP A 358 5.79 19.32 -16.26
C TRP A 358 5.94 20.78 -15.82
N LYS A 359 6.49 21.61 -16.73
CA LYS A 359 6.78 23.04 -16.46
C LYS A 359 5.55 23.85 -16.06
N ARG A 360 4.35 23.45 -16.50
CA ARG A 360 3.09 24.10 -16.15
C ARG A 360 1.98 23.08 -16.03
N GLY A 361 1.04 23.37 -15.17
CA GLY A 361 -0.14 22.53 -15.01
C GLY A 361 -1.13 23.15 -14.06
N GLN A 362 -2.24 22.46 -13.95
CA GLN A 362 -3.33 22.79 -13.06
C GLN A 362 -4.03 21.51 -12.62
N ILE A 363 -4.40 21.44 -11.35
CA ILE A 363 -5.27 20.38 -10.83
C ILE A 363 -6.38 21.01 -10.00
N LYS A 364 -7.56 20.42 -10.05
CA LYS A 364 -8.73 20.85 -9.28
C LYS A 364 -9.39 19.66 -8.61
N GLY A 365 -9.82 19.85 -7.39
CA GLY A 365 -10.60 18.86 -6.64
C GLY A 365 -9.78 17.69 -6.11
N ILE A 366 -8.43 17.75 -6.12
CA ILE A 366 -7.61 16.70 -5.48
C ILE A 366 -7.84 16.73 -3.96
N LYS A 367 -7.99 15.56 -3.37
CA LYS A 367 -8.21 15.44 -1.93
C LYS A 367 -6.91 15.26 -1.18
N ALA A 368 -6.89 15.73 0.05
CA ALA A 368 -5.83 15.50 1.01
C ALA A 368 -6.41 15.01 2.35
N ARG A 369 -5.63 14.22 3.09
CA ARG A 369 -6.00 13.74 4.42
C ARG A 369 -6.27 14.92 5.34
N GLY A 370 -7.19 14.75 6.29
CA GLY A 370 -7.69 15.82 7.13
C GLY A 370 -8.94 16.50 6.56
N GLY A 371 -9.58 15.90 5.54
CA GLY A 371 -10.82 16.41 4.95
C GLY A 371 -10.63 17.64 4.06
N TYR A 372 -9.47 17.77 3.42
CA TYR A 372 -9.17 18.90 2.54
C TYR A 372 -9.43 18.58 1.08
N THR A 373 -9.88 19.62 0.34
CA THR A 373 -9.95 19.63 -1.13
C THR A 373 -9.07 20.76 -1.63
N VAL A 374 -8.19 20.47 -2.58
CA VAL A 374 -7.16 21.39 -3.04
C VAL A 374 -7.24 21.59 -4.54
N ASP A 375 -7.27 22.86 -4.96
CA ASP A 375 -7.06 23.30 -6.34
C ASP A 375 -5.74 24.07 -6.37
N PHE A 376 -4.87 23.78 -7.31
CA PHE A 376 -3.66 24.59 -7.49
C PHE A 376 -3.16 24.59 -8.92
N SER A 377 -2.35 25.61 -9.25
CA SER A 377 -1.75 25.78 -10.55
C SER A 377 -0.27 26.18 -10.42
N TRP A 378 0.53 25.69 -11.35
CA TRP A 378 1.97 26.00 -11.36
C TRP A 378 2.46 26.38 -12.76
N LYS A 379 3.54 27.17 -12.79
CA LYS A 379 4.25 27.58 -14.01
C LYS A 379 5.74 27.65 -13.71
N ASN A 380 6.57 27.07 -14.61
CA ASN A 380 8.01 26.94 -14.43
C ASN A 380 8.38 26.28 -13.08
N GLY A 381 7.65 25.21 -12.71
CA GLY A 381 7.83 24.51 -11.45
C GLY A 381 7.42 25.30 -10.20
N LYS A 382 6.80 26.49 -10.35
CA LYS A 382 6.38 27.33 -9.21
C LYS A 382 4.87 27.40 -9.10
N VAL A 383 4.34 27.06 -7.91
CA VAL A 383 2.93 27.25 -7.58
C VAL A 383 2.65 28.76 -7.50
N TYR A 384 1.65 29.22 -8.24
CA TYR A 384 1.22 30.62 -8.23
C TYR A 384 -0.25 30.81 -7.84
N TYR A 385 -0.99 29.72 -7.71
CA TYR A 385 -2.37 29.73 -7.25
C TYR A 385 -2.62 28.47 -6.44
N ILE A 386 -3.26 28.63 -5.28
CA ILE A 386 -3.76 27.57 -4.45
C ILE A 386 -5.11 27.97 -3.86
N LYS A 387 -6.05 27.02 -3.82
CA LYS A 387 -7.30 27.13 -3.10
C LYS A 387 -7.50 25.85 -2.31
N ILE A 388 -7.73 25.99 -1.02
CA ILE A 388 -8.03 24.86 -0.13
C ILE A 388 -9.42 25.05 0.43
N SER A 389 -10.19 23.96 0.48
CA SER A 389 -11.45 23.87 1.21
C SER A 389 -11.31 22.79 2.27
N ALA A 390 -11.83 23.01 3.47
CA ALA A 390 -11.78 22.09 4.59
C ALA A 390 -13.19 21.64 4.99
N LEU A 391 -13.36 20.39 5.37
CA LEU A 391 -14.62 19.83 5.88
C LEU A 391 -14.89 20.26 7.33
N LYS A 392 -13.84 20.52 8.11
CA LYS A 392 -13.92 20.89 9.53
C LYS A 392 -13.03 22.10 9.82
N GLU A 393 -13.37 22.83 10.86
CA GLU A 393 -12.53 23.87 11.42
C GLU A 393 -11.20 23.31 11.90
N GLY A 394 -10.09 24.02 11.64
CA GLY A 394 -8.78 23.59 12.10
C GLY A 394 -7.61 24.25 11.40
N ASN A 395 -6.43 23.86 11.85
CA ASN A 395 -5.17 24.27 11.24
C ASN A 395 -4.75 23.31 10.13
N VAL A 396 -4.27 23.86 9.02
CA VAL A 396 -3.59 23.12 7.97
C VAL A 396 -2.16 23.67 7.81
N ILE A 397 -1.23 22.75 7.64
CA ILE A 397 0.14 23.07 7.26
C ILE A 397 0.28 22.77 5.78
N VAL A 398 0.72 23.74 5.00
CA VAL A 398 1.04 23.61 3.59
C VAL A 398 2.54 23.74 3.42
N ARG A 399 3.15 22.75 2.81
CA ARG A 399 4.57 22.72 2.50
C ARG A 399 4.77 22.82 0.99
N TYR A 400 5.69 23.68 0.59
CA TYR A 400 6.06 23.80 -0.81
C TYR A 400 7.51 24.30 -0.91
N ASN A 401 8.35 23.61 -1.66
CA ASN A 401 9.75 23.94 -1.91
C ASN A 401 10.53 24.30 -0.62
N GLY A 402 10.35 23.49 0.44
CA GLY A 402 10.97 23.69 1.75
C GLY A 402 10.34 24.80 2.61
N GLN A 403 9.44 25.61 2.07
CA GLN A 403 8.71 26.62 2.82
C GLN A 403 7.47 26.01 3.48
N ILE A 404 7.12 26.51 4.66
CA ILE A 404 5.96 26.06 5.45
C ILE A 404 5.05 27.25 5.69
N SER A 405 3.81 27.12 5.26
CA SER A 405 2.72 28.06 5.55
C SER A 405 1.67 27.40 6.44
N ARG A 406 1.09 28.17 7.36
CA ARG A 406 0.03 27.69 8.27
C ARG A 406 -1.21 28.53 8.04
N PHE A 407 -2.34 27.84 7.86
CA PHE A 407 -3.64 28.46 7.67
C PHE A 407 -4.62 27.92 8.71
N PHE A 408 -5.52 28.76 9.17
CA PHE A 408 -6.61 28.36 10.04
C PHE A 408 -7.93 28.50 9.27
N PHE A 409 -8.67 27.42 9.18
CA PHE A 409 -10.02 27.40 8.58
C PHE A 409 -11.05 27.52 9.69
N LYS A 410 -11.96 28.51 9.55
CA LYS A 410 -13.23 28.54 10.30
C LYS A 410 -14.23 27.73 9.51
N GLU A 411 -15.23 27.18 10.20
CA GLU A 411 -16.36 26.46 9.60
C GLU A 411 -16.93 27.24 8.40
N ASP A 412 -17.16 26.57 7.27
CA ASP A 412 -17.73 27.14 6.04
C ASP A 412 -16.92 28.20 5.27
N ARG A 413 -15.62 28.29 5.41
CA ARG A 413 -14.82 29.22 4.60
C ARG A 413 -13.83 28.56 3.66
N LYS A 414 -13.92 29.01 2.38
CA LYS A 414 -12.91 28.74 1.35
C LYS A 414 -11.80 29.78 1.47
N SER A 415 -10.56 29.37 1.63
CA SER A 415 -9.42 30.29 1.56
C SER A 415 -8.76 30.19 0.18
N VAL A 416 -8.57 31.35 -0.45
CA VAL A 416 -7.80 31.48 -1.70
C VAL A 416 -6.51 32.22 -1.30
N VAL A 417 -5.35 31.62 -1.61
CA VAL A 417 -4.03 32.19 -1.31
C VAL A 417 -3.22 32.27 -2.59
#